data_a243674c34fe10965767c360624c0661
#
_entry.id   a243674c34fe10965767c360624c0661
#
_cell.length_a   1.000
_cell.length_b   1.000
_cell.length_c   1.000
_cell.angle_alpha   90.00
_cell.angle_beta   90.00
_cell.angle_gamma   90.00
#
_symmetry.space_group_name_H-M   'P 1'
#
loop_
_entity.id
_entity.type
_entity.pdbx_description
1 polymer ?
#
loop_
_entity_poly.entity_id
_entity_poly.type
_entity_poly.pdbx_seq_one_letter_code
_entity_poly.pdbx_strand_id
1 'polypeptide(L)'
;MNKKPVFTSHFKKDHKKILKQGKDESKFETLIAKLLAAEKLEDKYKDHKLSGQFKDCRECHIEPDWLLIYKSMEDEIILIRTGSHSELFR
;
A
#
# COMPACT_ATOMS: atom_id res chain seq x y z
N MET A 1 -10.43 -8.90 14.98
CA MET A 1 -9.02 -9.32 15.02
C MET A 1 -8.26 -8.67 13.88
N ASN A 2 -6.98 -8.36 14.12
CA ASN A 2 -6.17 -7.75 13.07
C ASN A 2 -5.74 -8.79 12.04
N LYS A 3 -5.65 -8.34 10.80
CA LYS A 3 -5.06 -9.13 9.73
C LYS A 3 -3.55 -9.11 9.86
N LYS A 4 -2.87 -10.08 9.24
CA LYS A 4 -1.40 -10.16 9.25
C LYS A 4 -0.83 -9.51 8.00
N PRO A 5 0.25 -8.73 8.11
CA PRO A 5 0.88 -8.17 6.91
C PRO A 5 1.76 -9.22 6.23
N VAL A 6 1.72 -9.25 4.91
CA VAL A 6 2.63 -10.06 4.10
C VAL A 6 3.40 -9.14 3.19
N PHE A 7 4.71 -9.11 3.33
CA PHE A 7 5.59 -8.23 2.56
C PHE A 7 6.20 -8.99 1.41
N THR A 8 5.76 -8.70 0.18
CA THR A 8 6.36 -9.34 -0.99
C THR A 8 7.79 -8.84 -1.19
N SER A 9 8.62 -9.61 -1.90
CA SER A 9 9.98 -9.20 -2.20
C SER A 9 10.02 -7.88 -2.96
N HIS A 10 9.10 -7.69 -3.90
CA HIS A 10 9.02 -6.48 -4.70
C HIS A 10 8.68 -5.28 -3.82
N PHE A 11 7.70 -5.45 -2.92
CA PHE A 11 7.36 -4.38 -1.98
C PHE A 11 8.56 -3.99 -1.11
N LYS A 12 9.31 -4.97 -0.61
CA LYS A 12 10.47 -4.69 0.24
C LYS A 12 11.51 -3.83 -0.47
N LYS A 13 11.76 -4.09 -1.75
CA LYS A 13 12.67 -3.27 -2.56
C LYS A 13 12.14 -1.85 -2.72
N ASP A 14 10.85 -1.73 -3.04
CA ASP A 14 10.21 -0.44 -3.21
C ASP A 14 10.27 0.37 -1.91
N HIS A 15 9.98 -0.27 -0.79
CA HIS A 15 9.95 0.37 0.52
C HIS A 15 11.33 0.91 0.91
N LYS A 16 12.36 0.13 0.67
CA LYS A 16 13.72 0.55 0.94
C LYS A 16 14.08 1.79 0.11
N LYS A 17 13.68 1.81 -1.16
CA LYS A 17 13.91 2.95 -2.04
C LYS A 17 13.17 4.20 -1.54
N ILE A 18 11.93 4.03 -1.13
CA ILE A 18 11.09 5.11 -0.59
C ILE A 18 11.76 5.75 0.63
N LEU A 19 12.27 4.92 1.55
CA LEU A 19 12.94 5.42 2.74
C LEU A 19 14.22 6.18 2.39
N LYS A 20 14.96 5.72 1.39
CA LYS A 20 16.15 6.44 0.91
C LYS A 20 15.80 7.80 0.29
N GLN A 21 14.58 7.93 -0.24
CA GLN A 21 14.09 9.18 -0.79
C GLN A 21 13.62 10.17 0.28
N GLY A 22 13.70 9.77 1.55
CA GLY A 22 13.34 10.64 2.67
C GLY A 22 11.85 10.68 2.99
N LYS A 23 11.06 9.73 2.50
CA LYS A 23 9.63 9.67 2.82
C LYS A 23 9.42 9.36 4.29
N ASP A 24 8.32 9.88 4.85
CA ASP A 24 8.00 9.71 6.27
C ASP A 24 7.39 8.35 6.55
N GLU A 25 8.17 7.45 7.13
CA GLU A 25 7.76 6.09 7.48
C GLU A 25 6.51 6.08 8.38
N SER A 26 6.35 7.09 9.24
CA SER A 26 5.20 7.11 10.15
C SER A 26 3.86 7.20 9.41
N LYS A 27 3.85 7.82 8.23
CA LYS A 27 2.64 7.89 7.41
C LYS A 27 2.26 6.50 6.89
N PHE A 28 3.24 5.73 6.46
CA PHE A 28 3.02 4.35 6.04
C PHE A 28 2.51 3.51 7.21
N GLU A 29 3.16 3.64 8.38
CA GLU A 29 2.78 2.86 9.56
C GLU A 29 1.34 3.16 9.99
N THR A 30 0.94 4.43 9.95
CA THR A 30 -0.43 4.83 10.28
C THR A 30 -1.44 4.17 9.34
N LEU A 31 -1.15 4.19 8.04
CA LEU A 31 -2.05 3.60 7.05
C LEU A 31 -2.12 2.08 7.17
N ILE A 32 -0.96 1.43 7.31
CA ILE A 32 -0.94 -0.04 7.40
C ILE A 32 -1.67 -0.52 8.66
N ALA A 33 -1.56 0.22 9.77
CA ALA A 33 -2.29 -0.14 10.99
C ALA A 33 -3.81 -0.15 10.74
N LYS A 34 -4.31 0.82 9.99
CA LYS A 34 -5.73 0.88 9.64
C LYS A 34 -6.15 -0.29 8.74
N LEU A 35 -5.31 -0.64 7.76
CA LEU A 35 -5.58 -1.77 6.88
C LEU A 35 -5.61 -3.08 7.66
N LEU A 36 -4.66 -3.27 8.57
CA LEU A 36 -4.59 -4.50 9.38
C LEU A 36 -5.77 -4.62 10.33
N ALA A 37 -6.29 -3.49 10.81
CA ALA A 37 -7.47 -3.47 11.68
C ALA A 37 -8.77 -3.61 10.89
N ALA A 38 -8.70 -3.74 9.57
CA ALA A 38 -9.85 -3.83 8.67
C ALA A 38 -10.77 -2.61 8.78
N GLU A 39 -10.22 -1.45 9.11
CA GLU A 39 -10.98 -0.21 9.17
C GLU A 39 -11.22 0.33 7.76
N LYS A 40 -12.37 1.00 7.58
CA LYS A 40 -12.62 1.71 6.35
C LYS A 40 -11.68 2.91 6.29
N LEU A 41 -10.93 3.05 5.20
CA LEU A 41 -10.02 4.18 5.04
C LEU A 41 -10.79 5.48 4.75
N GLU A 42 -10.29 6.58 5.30
CA GLU A 42 -10.83 7.91 5.04
C GLU A 42 -10.69 8.26 3.55
N ASP A 43 -11.57 9.11 3.04
CA ASP A 43 -11.59 9.49 1.63
C ASP A 43 -10.26 10.06 1.13
N LYS A 44 -9.50 10.70 2.02
CA LYS A 44 -8.20 11.26 1.65
C LYS A 44 -7.21 10.24 1.13
N TYR A 45 -7.36 8.97 1.50
CA TYR A 45 -6.47 7.91 1.03
C TYR A 45 -6.85 7.38 -0.35
N LYS A 46 -8.02 7.74 -0.88
CA LYS A 46 -8.48 7.38 -2.22
C LYS A 46 -8.37 5.89 -2.52
N ASP A 47 -8.73 5.06 -1.54
CA ASP A 47 -8.68 3.61 -1.68
C ASP A 47 -9.67 3.14 -2.75
N HIS A 48 -9.18 2.37 -3.73
CA HIS A 48 -10.02 1.87 -4.82
C HIS A 48 -9.44 0.61 -5.45
N LYS A 49 -10.28 -0.14 -6.15
CA LYS A 49 -9.87 -1.34 -6.87
C LYS A 49 -9.10 -0.99 -8.12
N LEU A 50 -8.12 -1.83 -8.45
CA LEU A 50 -7.35 -1.71 -9.69
C LEU A 50 -7.82 -2.72 -10.72
N SER A 51 -7.40 -2.50 -11.98
CA SER A 51 -7.67 -3.41 -13.08
C SER A 51 -6.37 -3.64 -13.84
N GLY A 52 -6.42 -4.43 -14.92
CA GLY A 52 -5.24 -4.71 -15.72
C GLY A 52 -4.26 -5.62 -15.00
N GLN A 53 -2.98 -5.26 -15.05
CA GLN A 53 -1.94 -6.10 -14.45
C GLN A 53 -2.04 -6.24 -12.92
N PHE A 54 -2.75 -5.30 -12.28
CA PHE A 54 -2.98 -5.35 -10.83
C PHE A 54 -4.42 -5.75 -10.49
N LYS A 55 -5.04 -6.53 -11.37
CA LYS A 55 -6.39 -7.06 -11.13
C LYS A 55 -6.42 -7.77 -9.76
N ASP A 56 -7.53 -7.61 -9.05
CA ASP A 56 -7.76 -8.15 -7.70
C ASP A 56 -6.96 -7.45 -6.60
N CYS A 57 -6.22 -6.40 -6.95
CA CYS A 57 -5.52 -5.56 -5.98
C CYS A 57 -6.27 -4.25 -5.78
N ARG A 58 -5.91 -3.55 -4.72
CA ARG A 58 -6.41 -2.23 -4.42
C ARG A 58 -5.25 -1.26 -4.31
N GLU A 59 -5.53 0.01 -4.52
CA GLU A 59 -4.55 1.08 -4.39
C GLU A 59 -5.05 2.10 -3.39
N CYS A 60 -4.15 2.62 -2.57
CA CYS A 60 -4.46 3.78 -1.74
C CYS A 60 -3.28 4.75 -1.78
N HIS A 61 -3.55 6.01 -1.43
CA HIS A 61 -2.56 7.08 -1.46
C HIS A 61 -2.10 7.38 -0.05
N ILE A 62 -0.81 7.12 0.25
CA ILE A 62 -0.20 7.51 1.53
C ILE A 62 0.01 9.02 1.48
N GLU A 63 0.46 9.52 0.33
CA GLU A 63 0.56 10.93 -0.04
C GLU A 63 0.07 11.06 -1.48
N PRO A 64 -0.18 12.26 -2.01
CA PRO A 64 -0.71 12.41 -3.37
C PRO A 64 0.05 11.62 -4.43
N ASP A 65 1.37 11.51 -4.32
CA ASP A 65 2.15 10.71 -5.26
C ASP A 65 2.98 9.63 -4.57
N TRP A 66 2.48 9.12 -3.46
CA TRP A 66 3.07 7.97 -2.78
C TRP A 66 1.96 6.94 -2.61
N LEU A 67 1.96 5.93 -3.47
CA LEU A 67 0.90 4.94 -3.56
C LEU A 67 1.29 3.64 -2.87
N LEU A 68 0.28 2.92 -2.41
CA LEU A 68 0.44 1.56 -1.91
C LEU A 68 -0.53 0.66 -2.69
N ILE A 69 0.01 -0.38 -3.31
CA ILE A 69 -0.81 -1.41 -3.96
C ILE A 69 -0.81 -2.62 -3.06
N TYR A 70 -1.99 -3.09 -2.70
CA TYR A 70 -2.13 -4.20 -1.77
C TYR A 70 -3.30 -5.10 -2.16
N LYS A 71 -3.32 -6.29 -1.58
CA LYS A 71 -4.42 -7.23 -1.77
C LYS A 71 -4.97 -7.58 -0.40
N SER A 72 -6.28 -7.40 -0.22
CA SER A 72 -6.95 -7.68 1.05
C SER A 72 -7.52 -9.09 1.01
N MET A 73 -7.00 -9.94 1.85
CA MET A 73 -7.51 -11.31 2.03
C MET A 73 -8.25 -11.37 3.38
N GLU A 74 -8.87 -12.52 3.66
CA GLU A 74 -9.63 -12.67 4.90
C GLU A 74 -8.75 -12.45 6.13
N ASP A 75 -7.56 -13.04 6.15
CA ASP A 75 -6.66 -12.99 7.30
C ASP A 75 -5.40 -12.18 7.08
N GLU A 76 -5.20 -11.65 5.88
CA GLU A 76 -3.93 -11.03 5.51
C GLU A 76 -4.13 -9.78 4.66
N ILE A 77 -3.18 -8.87 4.78
CA ILE A 77 -2.99 -7.77 3.85
C ILE A 77 -1.67 -8.02 3.15
N ILE A 78 -1.72 -8.30 1.85
CA ILE A 78 -0.52 -8.59 1.07
C ILE A 78 -0.07 -7.28 0.42
N LEU A 79 1.12 -6.82 0.78
CA LEU A 79 1.69 -5.57 0.25
C LEU A 79 2.44 -5.89 -1.04
N ILE A 80 1.94 -5.37 -2.15
CA ILE A 80 2.41 -5.73 -3.49
C ILE A 80 3.48 -4.78 -4.00
N ARG A 81 3.20 -3.47 -3.99
CA ARG A 81 4.10 -2.43 -4.47
C ARG A 81 3.88 -1.13 -3.70
N THR A 82 4.89 -0.28 -3.67
CA THR A 82 4.75 1.09 -3.20
C THR A 82 5.69 1.99 -3.99
N GLY A 83 5.28 3.23 -4.24
CA GLY A 83 6.07 4.17 -5.01
C GLY A 83 5.20 5.27 -5.60
N SER A 84 5.77 6.05 -6.51
CA SER A 84 5.05 7.09 -7.24
C SER A 84 4.26 6.49 -8.40
N HIS A 85 3.35 7.28 -8.99
CA HIS A 85 2.61 6.85 -10.17
C HIS A 85 3.55 6.43 -11.30
N SER A 86 4.58 7.23 -11.58
CA SER A 86 5.50 6.92 -12.67
C SER A 86 6.33 5.68 -12.41
N GLU A 87 6.61 5.36 -11.14
CA GLU A 87 7.34 4.15 -10.80
C GLU A 87 6.51 2.90 -10.92
N LEU A 88 5.22 2.98 -10.63
CA LEU A 88 4.33 1.83 -10.59
C LEU A 88 3.56 1.58 -11.90
N PHE A 89 3.27 2.63 -12.65
CA PHE A 89 2.39 2.58 -13.83
C PHE A 89 3.06 3.14 -15.07
N ARG A 90 4.25 2.74 -15.36
CA ARG A 90 4.93 3.15 -16.58
C ARG A 90 4.26 2.57 -17.80
#